data_472103de217543599a48147b2a19d69b
#
_entry.id   472103de217543599a48147b2a19d69b
#
_cell.length_a   1.000
_cell.length_b   1.000
_cell.length_c   1.000
_cell.angle_alpha   90.00
_cell.angle_beta   90.00
_cell.angle_gamma   90.00
#
_symmetry.space_group_name_H-M   'P 1'
#
loop_
_entity.id
_entity.type
_entity.pdbx_description
1 polymer ?
#
loop_
_entity_poly.entity_id
_entity_poly.type
_entity_poly.pdbx_seq_one_letter_code
_entity_poly.pdbx_strand_id
1 'polypeptide(L)'
;MALGKVIWPPAAGGPEPSAGQIPFFIFLAVFEALSFGLGISFLLFGFAPLRRTVGGSTWRTWAIYLSIGWFMVSWWPHDYLYIHNGNDLQGLLYIEYGFHLTLMLAGIVLAYSLLTMLRPGDAGTETVGATPARIR
;
A
#
# COMPACT_ATOMS: atom_id res chain seq x y z
N MET A 1 -26.30 -5.61 -18.85
CA MET A 1 -25.44 -4.60 -19.49
C MET A 1 -25.40 -3.23 -18.78
N ALA A 2 -26.38 -2.84 -17.94
CA ALA A 2 -26.32 -1.56 -17.21
C ALA A 2 -25.21 -1.50 -16.14
N LEU A 3 -24.96 -2.60 -15.44
CA LEU A 3 -23.89 -2.69 -14.41
C LEU A 3 -22.48 -2.49 -14.98
N GLY A 4 -22.21 -2.95 -16.20
CA GLY A 4 -20.89 -2.77 -16.82
C GLY A 4 -20.53 -1.31 -17.07
N LYS A 5 -21.52 -0.44 -17.36
CA LYS A 5 -21.30 1.01 -17.57
C LYS A 5 -21.09 1.78 -16.27
N VAL A 6 -21.52 1.23 -15.13
CA VAL A 6 -21.31 1.83 -13.81
C VAL A 6 -19.96 1.43 -13.25
N ILE A 7 -19.56 0.15 -13.44
CA ILE A 7 -18.28 -0.38 -12.96
C ILE A 7 -17.13 0.02 -13.88
N TRP A 8 -17.40 0.12 -15.18
CA TRP A 8 -16.42 0.50 -16.20
C TRP A 8 -17.05 1.55 -17.12
N PRO A 9 -17.03 2.83 -16.75
CA PRO A 9 -17.53 3.88 -17.63
C PRO A 9 -16.69 3.86 -18.91
N PRO A 10 -17.32 3.71 -20.09
CA PRO A 10 -16.58 3.70 -21.35
C PRO A 10 -15.91 5.06 -21.51
N ALA A 11 -14.58 5.08 -21.57
CA ALA A 11 -13.87 6.24 -22.08
C ALA A 11 -14.36 6.47 -23.51
N ALA A 12 -14.73 7.70 -23.84
CA ALA A 12 -15.17 8.04 -25.20
C ALA A 12 -14.08 7.62 -26.21
N GLY A 13 -14.32 6.57 -26.99
CA GLY A 13 -13.38 6.02 -27.96
C GLY A 13 -12.39 4.96 -27.44
N GLY A 14 -12.50 4.53 -26.19
CA GLY A 14 -11.69 3.43 -25.65
C GLY A 14 -12.18 2.04 -26.08
N PRO A 15 -11.32 1.01 -26.09
CA PRO A 15 -11.71 -0.35 -26.41
C PRO A 15 -12.67 -0.90 -25.35
N GLU A 16 -13.78 -1.48 -25.79
CA GLU A 16 -14.68 -2.21 -24.90
C GLU A 16 -14.11 -3.61 -24.59
N PRO A 17 -14.19 -4.10 -23.34
CA PRO A 17 -13.75 -5.44 -23.01
C PRO A 17 -14.61 -6.48 -23.73
N SER A 18 -13.99 -7.51 -24.26
CA SER A 18 -14.67 -8.68 -24.84
C SER A 18 -15.47 -9.42 -23.77
N ALA A 19 -16.48 -10.21 -24.20
CA ALA A 19 -17.29 -11.00 -23.29
C ALA A 19 -16.48 -11.93 -22.38
N GLY A 20 -15.37 -12.48 -22.88
CA GLY A 20 -14.46 -13.33 -22.10
C GLY A 20 -13.62 -12.57 -21.07
N GLN A 21 -13.42 -11.27 -21.26
CA GLN A 21 -12.65 -10.42 -20.32
C GLN A 21 -13.52 -9.85 -19.20
N ILE A 22 -14.84 -9.70 -19.41
CA ILE A 22 -15.76 -9.11 -18.44
C ILE A 22 -15.64 -9.74 -17.03
N PRO A 23 -15.59 -11.08 -16.84
CA PRO A 23 -15.47 -11.66 -15.51
C PRO A 23 -14.19 -11.23 -14.78
N PHE A 24 -13.07 -11.08 -15.49
CA PHE A 24 -11.80 -10.63 -14.90
C PHE A 24 -11.85 -9.18 -14.47
N PHE A 25 -12.47 -8.31 -15.25
CA PHE A 25 -12.68 -6.92 -14.87
C PHE A 25 -13.63 -6.76 -13.69
N ILE A 26 -14.70 -7.56 -13.61
CA ILE A 26 -15.59 -7.57 -12.45
C ILE A 26 -14.83 -8.02 -11.21
N PHE A 27 -14.03 -9.09 -11.31
CA PHE A 27 -13.22 -9.58 -10.20
C PHE A 27 -12.24 -8.50 -9.72
N LEU A 28 -11.52 -7.86 -10.63
CA LEU A 28 -10.58 -6.78 -10.32
C LEU A 28 -11.28 -5.61 -9.64
N ALA A 29 -12.38 -5.12 -10.20
CA ALA A 29 -13.15 -4.01 -9.63
C ALA A 29 -13.67 -4.32 -8.21
N VAL A 30 -14.15 -5.55 -7.96
CA VAL A 30 -14.57 -5.98 -6.61
C VAL A 30 -13.38 -6.00 -5.67
N PHE A 31 -12.24 -6.55 -6.10
CA PHE A 31 -11.04 -6.62 -5.28
C PHE A 31 -10.50 -5.23 -4.92
N GLU A 32 -10.47 -4.31 -5.88
CA GLU A 32 -10.07 -2.92 -5.67
C GLU A 32 -11.01 -2.18 -4.71
N ALA A 33 -12.33 -2.37 -4.87
CA ALA A 33 -13.32 -1.78 -3.97
C ALA A 33 -13.16 -2.28 -2.54
N LEU A 34 -12.91 -3.58 -2.35
CA LEU A 34 -12.62 -4.16 -1.04
C LEU A 34 -11.31 -3.62 -0.46
N SER A 35 -10.26 -3.56 -1.27
CA SER A 35 -8.97 -2.99 -0.87
C SER A 35 -9.12 -1.54 -0.44
N PHE A 36 -9.85 -0.75 -1.22
CA PHE A 36 -10.13 0.65 -0.88
C PHE A 36 -10.90 0.77 0.45
N GLY A 37 -11.98 0.01 0.63
CA GLY A 37 -12.76 0.01 1.86
C GLY A 37 -11.94 -0.39 3.10
N LEU A 38 -11.12 -1.45 2.96
CA LEU A 38 -10.19 -1.88 4.01
C LEU A 38 -9.12 -0.81 4.27
N GLY A 39 -8.60 -0.19 3.23
CA GLY A 39 -7.62 0.89 3.32
C GLY A 39 -8.16 2.11 4.06
N ILE A 40 -9.38 2.55 3.76
CA ILE A 40 -10.06 3.62 4.50
C ILE A 40 -10.26 3.22 5.97
N SER A 41 -10.73 2.00 6.23
CA SER A 41 -10.88 1.48 7.60
C SER A 41 -9.54 1.46 8.35
N PHE A 42 -8.47 1.05 7.68
CA PHE A 42 -7.12 1.08 8.24
C PHE A 42 -6.65 2.52 8.53
N LEU A 43 -6.91 3.48 7.63
CA LEU A 43 -6.59 4.89 7.85
C LEU A 43 -7.40 5.53 8.99
N LEU A 44 -8.58 5.01 9.29
CA LEU A 44 -9.38 5.53 10.41
C LEU A 44 -8.98 4.88 11.75
N PHE A 45 -8.68 3.59 11.77
CA PHE A 45 -8.55 2.82 13.01
C PHE A 45 -7.20 2.12 13.19
N GLY A 46 -6.36 2.03 12.16
CA GLY A 46 -5.14 1.20 12.14
C GLY A 46 -3.93 1.80 12.85
N PHE A 47 -3.91 3.11 13.11
CA PHE A 47 -2.71 3.75 13.69
C PHE A 47 -2.36 3.24 15.08
N ALA A 48 -3.34 3.15 15.98
CA ALA A 48 -3.09 2.71 17.36
C ALA A 48 -2.62 1.25 17.47
N PRO A 49 -3.27 0.26 16.82
CA PRO A 49 -2.77 -1.10 16.80
C PRO A 49 -1.38 -1.21 16.12
N LEU A 50 -1.17 -0.50 14.99
CA LEU A 50 0.14 -0.51 14.33
C LEU A 50 1.25 0.02 15.24
N ARG A 51 1.00 1.13 15.95
CA ARG A 51 1.96 1.71 16.89
C ARG A 51 2.35 0.73 18.01
N ARG A 52 1.40 -0.07 18.50
CA ARG A 52 1.67 -1.10 19.52
C ARG A 52 2.54 -2.23 18.98
N THR A 53 2.34 -2.60 17.72
CA THR A 53 3.05 -3.73 17.07
C THR A 53 4.46 -3.34 16.63
N VAL A 54 4.60 -2.17 15.99
CA VAL A 54 5.89 -1.75 15.41
C VAL A 54 6.89 -1.33 16.48
N GLY A 55 6.42 -0.74 17.58
CA GLY A 55 7.29 -0.13 18.59
C GLY A 55 8.16 0.99 18.00
N GLY A 56 9.00 1.61 18.81
CA GLY A 56 10.00 2.56 18.32
C GLY A 56 9.47 3.98 18.08
N SER A 57 10.10 4.71 17.13
CA SER A 57 9.83 6.12 16.93
C SER A 57 8.47 6.38 16.30
N THR A 58 7.83 7.48 16.69
CA THR A 58 6.56 7.93 16.12
C THR A 58 6.65 8.14 14.61
N TRP A 59 7.79 8.64 14.10
CA TRP A 59 8.04 8.83 12.66
C TRP A 59 7.98 7.51 11.89
N ARG A 60 8.62 6.46 12.40
CA ARG A 60 8.59 5.13 11.77
C ARG A 60 7.16 4.58 11.68
N THR A 61 6.39 4.74 12.75
CA THR A 61 4.97 4.33 12.77
C THR A 61 4.18 5.07 11.71
N TRP A 62 4.36 6.39 11.59
CA TRP A 62 3.68 7.19 10.57
C TRP A 62 4.08 6.79 9.14
N ALA A 63 5.37 6.57 8.90
CA ALA A 63 5.87 6.16 7.59
C ALA A 63 5.24 4.83 7.15
N ILE A 64 5.21 3.82 8.01
CA ILE A 64 4.60 2.52 7.72
C ILE A 64 3.07 2.66 7.54
N TYR A 65 2.43 3.38 8.45
CA TYR A 65 0.98 3.59 8.42
C TYR A 65 0.51 4.25 7.13
N LEU A 66 1.15 5.35 6.73
CA LEU A 66 0.80 6.05 5.50
C LEU A 66 1.11 5.20 4.26
N SER A 67 2.22 4.45 4.28
CA SER A 67 2.57 3.56 3.17
C SER A 67 1.56 2.42 2.99
N ILE A 68 1.14 1.76 4.07
CA ILE A 68 0.10 0.71 4.00
C ILE A 68 -1.22 1.32 3.50
N GLY A 69 -1.66 2.41 4.12
CA GLY A 69 -2.90 3.08 3.74
C GLY A 69 -2.89 3.47 2.26
N TRP A 70 -1.81 4.09 1.80
CA TRP A 70 -1.66 4.48 0.41
C TRP A 70 -1.69 3.29 -0.55
N PHE A 71 -0.99 2.21 -0.24
CA PHE A 71 -1.04 0.98 -1.03
C PHE A 71 -2.45 0.40 -1.18
N MET A 72 -3.26 0.50 -0.14
CA MET A 72 -4.61 -0.05 -0.17
C MET A 72 -5.63 0.86 -0.86
N VAL A 73 -5.50 2.19 -0.70
CA VAL A 73 -6.51 3.12 -1.23
C VAL A 73 -6.21 3.66 -2.62
N SER A 74 -4.97 3.56 -3.12
CA SER A 74 -4.56 4.24 -4.35
C SER A 74 -5.09 3.60 -5.63
N TRP A 75 -5.30 2.28 -5.67
CA TRP A 75 -5.67 1.55 -6.89
C TRP A 75 -7.03 1.95 -7.45
N TRP A 76 -8.05 2.04 -6.62
CA TRP A 76 -9.38 2.45 -7.04
C TRP A 76 -9.40 3.83 -7.74
N PRO A 77 -8.89 4.92 -7.14
CA PRO A 77 -8.86 6.21 -7.80
C PRO A 77 -7.89 6.25 -8.99
N HIS A 78 -6.77 5.50 -8.96
CA HIS A 78 -5.87 5.38 -10.10
C HIS A 78 -6.59 4.85 -11.32
N ASP A 79 -7.22 3.69 -11.22
CA ASP A 79 -7.88 3.04 -12.34
C ASP A 79 -9.09 3.84 -12.83
N TYR A 80 -9.84 4.43 -11.90
CA TYR A 80 -10.96 5.30 -12.26
C TYR A 80 -10.51 6.53 -13.05
N LEU A 81 -9.46 7.20 -12.61
CA LEU A 81 -8.90 8.36 -13.32
C LEU A 81 -8.28 7.97 -14.66
N TYR A 82 -7.62 6.82 -14.72
CA TYR A 82 -7.04 6.29 -15.94
C TYR A 82 -8.11 6.05 -17.00
N ILE A 83 -9.21 5.41 -16.63
CA ILE A 83 -10.35 5.17 -17.52
C ILE A 83 -11.01 6.48 -17.94
N HIS A 84 -11.16 7.43 -17.01
CA HIS A 84 -11.79 8.71 -17.29
C HIS A 84 -10.99 9.58 -18.26
N ASN A 85 -9.67 9.56 -18.18
CA ASN A 85 -8.78 10.30 -19.06
C ASN A 85 -8.69 9.73 -20.49
N GLY A 86 -8.99 8.45 -20.66
CA GLY A 86 -9.04 7.82 -21.99
C GLY A 86 -7.73 7.97 -22.78
N ASN A 87 -7.78 8.68 -23.90
CA ASN A 87 -6.62 8.87 -24.80
C ASN A 87 -5.85 10.18 -24.56
N ASP A 88 -6.13 10.92 -23.49
CA ASP A 88 -5.35 12.10 -23.13
C ASP A 88 -3.99 11.69 -22.53
N LEU A 89 -2.97 11.60 -23.38
CA LEU A 89 -1.62 11.19 -22.99
C LEU A 89 -1.00 12.11 -21.93
N GLN A 90 -1.32 13.40 -21.94
CA GLN A 90 -0.78 14.33 -20.93
C GLN A 90 -1.43 14.09 -19.58
N GLY A 91 -2.74 13.91 -19.53
CA GLY A 91 -3.46 13.57 -18.32
C GLY A 91 -3.04 12.22 -17.76
N LEU A 92 -2.86 11.20 -18.63
CA LEU A 92 -2.33 9.90 -18.24
C LEU A 92 -0.94 10.00 -17.62
N LEU A 93 -0.05 10.84 -18.17
CA LEU A 93 1.28 11.04 -17.62
C LEU A 93 1.25 11.56 -16.16
N TYR A 94 0.33 12.49 -15.85
CA TYR A 94 0.18 12.98 -14.47
C TYR A 94 -0.32 11.88 -13.51
N ILE A 95 -1.21 11.02 -13.98
CA ILE A 95 -1.69 9.86 -13.20
C ILE A 95 -0.54 8.89 -12.95
N GLU A 96 0.23 8.54 -13.98
CA GLU A 96 1.38 7.64 -13.88
C GLU A 96 2.40 8.16 -12.85
N TYR A 97 2.82 9.42 -12.96
CA TYR A 97 3.77 9.99 -12.01
C TYR A 97 3.16 10.14 -10.60
N GLY A 98 1.92 10.61 -10.50
CA GLY A 98 1.26 10.81 -9.20
C GLY A 98 1.08 9.53 -8.41
N PHE A 99 0.62 8.45 -9.05
CA PHE A 99 0.35 7.18 -8.37
C PHE A 99 1.55 6.25 -8.35
N HIS A 100 2.16 5.95 -9.49
CA HIS A 100 3.22 4.96 -9.54
C HIS A 100 4.46 5.39 -8.76
N LEU A 101 4.92 6.64 -8.91
CA LEU A 101 6.08 7.12 -8.15
C LEU A 101 5.83 7.08 -6.64
N THR A 102 4.65 7.52 -6.20
CA THR A 102 4.31 7.51 -4.77
C THR A 102 4.09 6.09 -4.23
N LEU A 103 3.54 5.17 -5.03
CA LEU A 103 3.46 3.75 -4.70
C LEU A 103 4.84 3.10 -4.58
N MET A 104 5.78 3.43 -5.48
CA MET A 104 7.16 2.95 -5.39
C MET A 104 7.84 3.44 -4.11
N LEU A 105 7.66 4.71 -3.75
CA LEU A 105 8.18 5.26 -2.49
C LEU A 105 7.57 4.56 -1.27
N ALA A 106 6.26 4.35 -1.25
CA ALA A 106 5.60 3.60 -0.20
C ALA A 106 6.12 2.15 -0.11
N GLY A 107 6.34 1.49 -1.26
CA GLY A 107 6.95 0.17 -1.34
C GLY A 107 8.35 0.09 -0.74
N ILE A 108 9.20 1.08 -1.03
CA ILE A 108 10.55 1.19 -0.46
C ILE A 108 10.48 1.33 1.07
N VAL A 109 9.58 2.17 1.58
CA VAL A 109 9.38 2.34 3.03
C VAL A 109 8.96 1.03 3.69
N LEU A 110 8.02 0.29 3.07
CA LEU A 110 7.55 -0.99 3.59
C LEU A 110 8.65 -2.06 3.55
N ALA A 111 9.38 -2.18 2.43
CA ALA A 111 10.48 -3.12 2.27
C ALA A 111 11.61 -2.85 3.30
N TYR A 112 12.02 -1.59 3.44
CA TYR A 112 13.01 -1.19 4.45
C TYR A 112 12.54 -1.52 5.86
N SER A 113 11.29 -1.21 6.18
CA SER A 113 10.72 -1.48 7.50
C SER A 113 10.67 -2.97 7.81
N LEU A 114 10.27 -3.80 6.85
CA LEU A 114 10.24 -5.25 6.97
C LEU A 114 11.65 -5.81 7.20
N LEU A 115 12.62 -5.41 6.38
CA LEU A 115 14.01 -5.86 6.51
C LEU A 115 14.61 -5.49 7.87
N THR A 116 14.26 -4.31 8.40
CA THR A 116 14.74 -3.90 9.74
C THR A 116 14.07 -4.67 10.87
N MET A 117 12.83 -5.12 10.70
CA MET A 117 12.13 -5.97 11.67
C MET A 117 12.63 -7.41 11.68
N LEU A 118 13.07 -7.91 10.51
CA LEU A 118 13.56 -9.28 10.34
C LEU A 118 15.06 -9.43 10.70
N ARG A 119 15.77 -8.33 10.93
CA ARG A 119 17.15 -8.44 11.41
C ARG A 119 17.14 -9.13 12.78
N PRO A 120 17.87 -10.26 12.93
CA PRO A 120 18.07 -10.85 14.26
C PRO A 120 18.64 -9.74 15.15
N GLY A 121 17.97 -9.43 16.26
CA GLY A 121 18.57 -8.58 17.28
C GLY A 121 19.91 -9.21 17.62
N ASP A 122 20.99 -8.42 17.65
CA ASP A 122 22.24 -8.88 18.21
C ASP A 122 21.92 -9.45 19.59
N ALA A 123 21.78 -10.78 19.64
CA ALA A 123 21.60 -11.50 20.88
C ALA A 123 22.79 -11.07 21.72
N GLY A 124 22.50 -10.24 22.73
CA GLY A 124 23.50 -9.54 23.53
C GLY A 124 24.66 -10.46 23.84
N THR A 125 25.83 -10.05 23.46
CA THR A 125 27.05 -10.40 24.13
C THR A 125 26.86 -9.93 25.58
N GLU A 126 26.11 -10.70 26.39
CA GLU A 126 26.28 -10.68 27.82
C GLU A 126 27.73 -11.04 28.03
N THR A 127 28.55 -9.99 28.11
CA THR A 127 29.84 -10.09 28.79
C THR A 127 29.54 -10.61 30.20
N VAL A 128 29.68 -11.95 30.34
CA VAL A 128 29.75 -12.57 31.64
C VAL A 128 30.82 -11.80 32.42
N GLY A 129 30.34 -10.89 33.23
CA GLY A 129 31.16 -10.08 34.12
C GLY A 129 31.94 -11.02 35.01
N ALA A 130 33.23 -11.16 34.73
CA ALA A 130 34.18 -11.81 35.62
C ALA A 130 34.09 -11.09 36.96
N THR A 131 33.48 -11.73 37.94
CA THR A 131 33.50 -11.31 39.34
C THR A 131 34.95 -11.33 39.81
N PRO A 132 35.54 -10.21 40.21
CA PRO A 132 36.89 -10.24 40.75
C PRO A 132 36.88 -10.99 42.09
N ALA A 133 37.66 -12.08 42.16
CA ALA A 133 37.89 -12.84 43.37
C ALA A 133 38.46 -11.90 44.43
N ARG A 134 37.71 -11.71 45.51
CA ARG A 134 38.13 -11.00 46.71
C ARG A 134 39.13 -11.91 47.46
N ILE A 135 40.40 -11.62 47.33
CA ILE A 135 41.45 -12.23 48.15
C ILE A 135 41.40 -11.56 49.54
N ARG A 136 41.25 -12.35 50.57
CA ARG A 136 41.42 -11.95 51.97
C ARG A 136 42.89 -12.15 52.40
#